data_1e17078a19866aca9961189d5da40b82
#
_entry.id   1e17078a19866aca9961189d5da40b82
#
_cell.length_a   1.000
_cell.length_b   1.000
_cell.length_c   1.000
_cell.angle_alpha   90.00
_cell.angle_beta   90.00
_cell.angle_gamma   90.00
#
_symmetry.space_group_name_H-M   'P 1'
#
loop_
_entity.id
_entity.type
_entity.pdbx_description
1 polymer ?
#
loop_
_entity_poly.entity_id
_entity_poly.type
_entity_poly.pdbx_seq_one_letter_code
_entity_poly.pdbx_strand_id
1 'polypeptide(L)'
;MGLKIAVIAGGAFEAERSLAAANDVMAALKEAEHEPELFQADGSLIDDLLRAQPDAAISCLRGGDGESGDIQDALSAIGLPCVGSSAAVCRLAYDKAALAEALQAYHNLTEDLVTATVPQTLTLSRRAFELWGMEAALSQVESRFPGSFPLCVKPASGSSAHGVSRVEDAEQLAEALREALKDCERALVQPWVEGVQLSVPVIGTGWNAFALPPVEIVAKEGWYDAAARQASDAVELHVPVRNASLSPSEADAQAIRAEIERAVLETYRALGMRDCGCIDLIWDGAQAIILEAVANPCFSAEAPFAQAAKAAGLTLPNLLNELVESALDA
;
A
#
# COMPACT_ATOMS: atom_id res chain seq x y z
N MET A 1 -24.66 21.34 -6.27
CA MET A 1 -23.67 22.41 -6.53
C MET A 1 -22.32 21.73 -6.44
N GLY A 2 -21.43 21.88 -7.42
CA GLY A 2 -20.12 21.24 -7.38
C GLY A 2 -19.32 21.70 -6.16
N LEU A 3 -18.56 20.79 -5.56
CA LEU A 3 -17.67 21.06 -4.45
C LEU A 3 -16.32 21.54 -4.97
N LYS A 4 -15.65 22.41 -4.24
CA LYS A 4 -14.26 22.79 -4.49
C LYS A 4 -13.34 21.73 -3.90
N ILE A 5 -12.61 21.02 -4.73
CA ILE A 5 -11.76 19.92 -4.31
C ILE A 5 -10.30 20.27 -4.52
N ALA A 6 -9.51 20.26 -3.43
CA ALA A 6 -8.06 20.38 -3.53
C ALA A 6 -7.45 19.04 -3.97
N VAL A 7 -6.79 19.02 -5.12
CA VAL A 7 -6.00 17.88 -5.58
C VAL A 7 -4.53 18.18 -5.30
N ILE A 8 -3.94 17.46 -4.35
CA ILE A 8 -2.58 17.71 -3.85
C ILE A 8 -1.61 16.76 -4.54
N ALA A 9 -0.59 17.31 -5.22
CA ALA A 9 0.38 16.51 -5.97
C ALA A 9 1.79 17.13 -5.95
N GLY A 10 2.75 16.45 -6.58
CA GLY A 10 4.16 16.80 -6.56
C GLY A 10 4.86 16.08 -5.40
N GLY A 11 5.43 16.85 -4.48
CA GLY A 11 6.22 16.32 -3.37
C GLY A 11 7.65 15.96 -3.78
N ALA A 12 8.41 15.36 -2.87
CA ALA A 12 9.80 14.97 -3.09
C ALA A 12 9.95 13.56 -3.69
N PHE A 13 8.94 12.69 -3.50
CA PHE A 13 8.97 11.30 -3.93
C PHE A 13 8.06 11.07 -5.14
N GLU A 14 8.61 10.53 -6.23
CA GLU A 14 7.87 10.21 -7.48
C GLU A 14 6.97 11.36 -7.98
N ALA A 15 7.46 12.61 -7.96
CA ALA A 15 6.68 13.80 -8.27
C ALA A 15 5.97 13.76 -9.64
N GLU A 16 6.62 13.24 -10.67
CA GLU A 16 6.03 13.12 -12.02
C GLU A 16 4.84 12.17 -12.03
N ARG A 17 4.93 11.03 -11.32
CA ARG A 17 3.83 10.06 -11.21
C ARG A 17 2.69 10.60 -10.35
N SER A 18 3.02 11.36 -9.30
CA SER A 18 2.05 12.09 -8.49
C SER A 18 1.26 13.09 -9.34
N LEU A 19 1.93 13.89 -10.15
CA LEU A 19 1.28 14.85 -11.05
C LEU A 19 0.46 14.17 -12.16
N ALA A 20 0.94 13.05 -12.71
CA ALA A 20 0.17 12.28 -13.69
C ALA A 20 -1.14 11.75 -13.08
N ALA A 21 -1.09 11.18 -11.87
CA ALA A 21 -2.29 10.72 -11.15
C ALA A 21 -3.24 11.88 -10.84
N ALA A 22 -2.72 13.06 -10.47
CA ALA A 22 -3.54 14.24 -10.23
C ALA A 22 -4.30 14.70 -11.47
N ASN A 23 -3.71 14.60 -12.67
CA ASN A 23 -4.40 14.94 -13.91
C ASN A 23 -5.61 14.02 -14.16
N ASP A 24 -5.48 12.71 -13.94
CA ASP A 24 -6.58 11.77 -14.06
C ASP A 24 -7.69 12.06 -13.03
N VAL A 25 -7.29 12.33 -11.77
CA VAL A 25 -8.22 12.70 -10.68
C VAL A 25 -8.96 13.99 -11.00
N MET A 26 -8.26 15.04 -11.47
CA MET A 26 -8.88 16.30 -11.83
C MET A 26 -9.86 16.17 -13.00
N ALA A 27 -9.52 15.34 -13.99
CA ALA A 27 -10.41 15.07 -15.12
C ALA A 27 -11.70 14.37 -14.65
N ALA A 28 -11.56 13.35 -13.81
CA ALA A 28 -12.69 12.58 -13.25
C ALA A 28 -13.58 13.43 -12.33
N LEU A 29 -13.00 14.28 -11.48
CA LEU A 29 -13.77 15.20 -10.61
C LEU A 29 -14.56 16.24 -11.42
N LYS A 30 -14.00 16.75 -12.53
CA LYS A 30 -14.73 17.66 -13.45
C LYS A 30 -15.89 16.94 -14.13
N GLU A 31 -15.71 15.68 -14.52
CA GLU A 31 -16.79 14.85 -15.09
C GLU A 31 -17.89 14.58 -14.05
N ALA A 32 -17.53 14.48 -12.76
CA ALA A 32 -18.43 14.38 -11.63
C ALA A 32 -19.05 15.75 -11.20
N GLU A 33 -18.88 16.80 -12.02
CA GLU A 33 -19.42 18.15 -11.79
C GLU A 33 -18.87 18.88 -10.55
N HIS A 34 -17.67 18.49 -10.06
CA HIS A 34 -16.92 19.22 -9.03
C HIS A 34 -15.99 20.29 -9.64
N GLU A 35 -15.44 21.14 -8.77
CA GLU A 35 -14.47 22.20 -9.10
C GLU A 35 -13.08 21.84 -8.54
N PRO A 36 -12.30 20.93 -9.19
CA PRO A 36 -10.99 20.57 -8.70
C PRO A 36 -9.93 21.63 -9.02
N GLU A 37 -9.06 21.89 -8.05
CA GLU A 37 -7.89 22.76 -8.18
C GLU A 37 -6.62 22.03 -7.74
N LEU A 38 -5.53 22.18 -8.52
CA LEU A 38 -4.25 21.54 -8.24
C LEU A 38 -3.42 22.37 -7.27
N PHE A 39 -2.95 21.73 -6.19
CA PHE A 39 -2.04 22.31 -5.21
C PHE A 39 -0.71 21.54 -5.20
N GLN A 40 0.39 22.27 -5.28
CA GLN A 40 1.72 21.69 -5.17
C GLN A 40 2.06 21.40 -3.70
N ALA A 41 2.62 20.21 -3.43
CA ALA A 41 3.09 19.87 -2.09
C ALA A 41 4.48 20.46 -1.86
N ASP A 42 4.51 21.73 -1.51
CA ASP A 42 5.70 22.50 -1.16
C ASP A 42 5.46 23.36 0.10
N GLY A 43 6.42 24.24 0.43
CA GLY A 43 6.34 25.07 1.63
C GLY A 43 5.18 26.09 1.66
N SER A 44 4.48 26.32 0.55
CA SER A 44 3.32 27.22 0.46
C SER A 44 1.97 26.50 0.58
N LEU A 45 1.94 25.17 0.53
CA LEU A 45 0.71 24.36 0.43
C LEU A 45 -0.38 24.79 1.42
N ILE A 46 -0.05 24.87 2.70
CA ILE A 46 -1.04 25.20 3.74
C ILE A 46 -1.58 26.62 3.59
N ASP A 47 -0.73 27.58 3.27
CA ASP A 47 -1.15 28.97 3.05
C ASP A 47 -2.05 29.09 1.80
N ASP A 48 -1.78 28.32 0.76
CA ASP A 48 -2.57 28.30 -0.47
C ASP A 48 -3.94 27.66 -0.23
N LEU A 49 -3.99 26.53 0.50
CA LEU A 49 -5.24 25.88 0.91
C LEU A 49 -6.11 26.80 1.78
N LEU A 50 -5.52 27.47 2.76
CA LEU A 50 -6.24 28.43 3.62
C LEU A 50 -6.82 29.62 2.85
N ARG A 51 -6.14 30.06 1.77
CA ARG A 51 -6.65 31.13 0.88
C ARG A 51 -7.75 30.64 -0.05
N ALA A 52 -7.60 29.45 -0.62
CA ALA A 52 -8.54 28.88 -1.59
C ALA A 52 -9.83 28.36 -0.93
N GLN A 53 -9.76 27.92 0.32
CA GLN A 53 -10.88 27.36 1.10
C GLN A 53 -11.62 26.25 0.34
N PRO A 54 -10.96 25.16 -0.04
CA PRO A 54 -11.62 24.01 -0.62
C PRO A 54 -12.53 23.30 0.40
N ASP A 55 -13.55 22.59 -0.09
CA ASP A 55 -14.47 21.82 0.75
C ASP A 55 -13.86 20.49 1.22
N ALA A 56 -13.03 19.86 0.38
CA ALA A 56 -12.32 18.62 0.68
C ALA A 56 -10.99 18.53 -0.10
N ALA A 57 -10.14 17.57 0.28
CA ALA A 57 -8.88 17.30 -0.38
C ALA A 57 -8.74 15.84 -0.82
N ILE A 58 -8.03 15.62 -1.91
CA ILE A 58 -7.53 14.31 -2.36
C ILE A 58 -6.02 14.40 -2.52
N SER A 59 -5.29 13.53 -1.82
CA SER A 59 -3.84 13.44 -1.95
C SER A 59 -3.46 12.45 -3.05
N CYS A 60 -2.76 12.93 -4.06
CA CYS A 60 -2.11 12.13 -5.10
C CYS A 60 -0.61 11.93 -4.80
N LEU A 61 -0.13 12.36 -3.64
CA LEU A 61 1.25 12.20 -3.22
C LEU A 61 1.63 10.73 -3.08
N ARG A 62 2.92 10.45 -3.29
CA ARG A 62 3.48 9.10 -3.26
C ARG A 62 4.53 8.95 -2.16
N GLY A 63 4.77 7.70 -1.74
CA GLY A 63 5.78 7.39 -0.75
C GLY A 63 5.59 8.12 0.58
N GLY A 64 6.71 8.48 1.24
CA GLY A 64 6.68 9.16 2.53
C GLY A 64 5.80 10.41 2.57
N ASP A 65 5.83 11.22 1.52
CA ASP A 65 5.05 12.47 1.47
C ASP A 65 3.53 12.23 1.51
N GLY A 66 3.04 11.12 0.93
CA GLY A 66 1.61 10.82 0.81
C GLY A 66 1.12 9.69 1.73
N GLU A 67 2.01 8.79 2.14
CA GLU A 67 1.64 7.52 2.78
C GLU A 67 2.03 7.47 4.26
N SER A 68 2.97 8.35 4.73
CA SER A 68 3.43 8.40 6.13
C SER A 68 2.42 8.96 7.13
N GLY A 69 1.37 9.62 6.66
CA GLY A 69 0.40 10.33 7.49
C GLY A 69 0.69 11.82 7.70
N ASP A 70 1.83 12.33 7.20
CA ASP A 70 2.23 13.72 7.46
C ASP A 70 1.32 14.72 6.75
N ILE A 71 0.94 14.46 5.49
CA ILE A 71 -0.03 15.29 4.76
C ILE A 71 -1.42 15.24 5.42
N GLN A 72 -1.85 14.07 5.88
CA GLN A 72 -3.14 13.90 6.55
C GLN A 72 -3.19 14.68 7.87
N ASP A 73 -2.08 14.71 8.64
CA ASP A 73 -1.97 15.55 9.85
C ASP A 73 -2.05 17.05 9.51
N ALA A 74 -1.33 17.47 8.46
CA ALA A 74 -1.32 18.87 8.05
C ALA A 74 -2.71 19.35 7.62
N LEU A 75 -3.43 18.55 6.85
CA LEU A 75 -4.81 18.86 6.43
C LEU A 75 -5.79 18.84 7.60
N SER A 76 -5.67 17.87 8.50
CA SER A 76 -6.48 17.78 9.72
C SER A 76 -6.25 19.01 10.64
N ALA A 77 -5.01 19.51 10.74
CA ALA A 77 -4.67 20.67 11.56
C ALA A 77 -5.36 21.97 11.09
N ILE A 78 -5.69 22.07 9.81
CA ILE A 78 -6.45 23.20 9.24
C ILE A 78 -7.94 22.91 9.10
N GLY A 79 -8.41 21.74 9.57
CA GLY A 79 -9.82 21.33 9.51
C GLY A 79 -10.33 21.00 8.09
N LEU A 80 -9.43 20.67 7.15
CA LEU A 80 -9.79 20.31 5.79
C LEU A 80 -10.02 18.79 5.69
N PRO A 81 -11.25 18.33 5.40
CA PRO A 81 -11.54 16.92 5.16
C PRO A 81 -10.67 16.36 4.03
N CYS A 82 -10.12 15.15 4.23
CA CYS A 82 -9.30 14.49 3.23
C CYS A 82 -9.83 13.07 2.97
N VAL A 83 -9.94 12.73 1.69
CA VAL A 83 -10.27 11.35 1.27
C VAL A 83 -9.21 10.39 1.78
N GLY A 84 -9.65 9.28 2.36
CA GLY A 84 -8.81 8.20 2.84
C GLY A 84 -8.69 8.15 4.36
N SER A 85 -7.74 7.36 4.82
CA SER A 85 -7.52 7.06 6.23
C SER A 85 -6.90 8.22 7.00
N SER A 86 -7.10 8.25 8.32
CA SER A 86 -6.47 9.23 9.19
C SER A 86 -4.94 9.11 9.22
N ALA A 87 -4.26 10.17 9.63
CA ALA A 87 -2.80 10.18 9.76
C ALA A 87 -2.25 9.02 10.61
N ALA A 88 -2.91 8.69 11.71
CA ALA A 88 -2.50 7.58 12.58
C ALA A 88 -2.58 6.23 11.85
N VAL A 89 -3.64 6.02 11.07
CA VAL A 89 -3.83 4.80 10.27
C VAL A 89 -2.82 4.76 9.11
N CYS A 90 -2.57 5.88 8.45
CA CYS A 90 -1.54 5.96 7.40
C CYS A 90 -0.16 5.58 7.94
N ARG A 91 0.26 6.10 9.11
CA ARG A 91 1.51 5.70 9.77
C ARG A 91 1.58 4.21 10.08
N LEU A 92 0.47 3.66 10.60
CA LEU A 92 0.38 2.24 10.94
C LEU A 92 0.50 1.36 9.69
N ALA A 93 -0.20 1.72 8.60
CA ALA A 93 -0.16 1.01 7.33
C ALA A 93 1.21 1.11 6.63
N TYR A 94 1.85 2.29 6.69
CA TYR A 94 3.15 2.56 6.06
C TYR A 94 4.30 1.79 6.70
N ASP A 95 4.19 1.45 8.00
CA ASP A 95 5.18 0.68 8.74
C ASP A 95 4.81 -0.81 8.76
N LYS A 96 5.50 -1.61 7.97
CA LYS A 96 5.25 -3.04 7.78
C LYS A 96 5.42 -3.88 9.05
N ALA A 97 6.26 -3.42 10.01
CA ALA A 97 6.36 -4.06 11.32
C ALA A 97 5.14 -3.73 12.19
N ALA A 98 4.70 -2.48 12.21
CA ALA A 98 3.51 -2.07 12.94
C ALA A 98 2.24 -2.70 12.37
N LEU A 99 2.14 -2.86 11.05
CA LEU A 99 1.07 -3.61 10.39
C LEU A 99 0.99 -5.05 10.93
N ALA A 100 2.13 -5.75 10.99
CA ALA A 100 2.18 -7.11 11.50
C ALA A 100 1.74 -7.20 12.96
N GLU A 101 2.16 -6.25 13.80
CA GLU A 101 1.76 -6.16 15.21
C GLU A 101 0.25 -5.86 15.35
N ALA A 102 -0.29 -4.94 14.55
CA ALA A 102 -1.72 -4.61 14.55
C ALA A 102 -2.58 -5.80 14.13
N LEU A 103 -2.18 -6.53 13.09
CA LEU A 103 -2.88 -7.72 12.65
C LEU A 103 -2.86 -8.82 13.73
N GLN A 104 -1.71 -9.04 14.36
CA GLN A 104 -1.61 -9.99 15.49
C GLN A 104 -2.48 -9.55 16.68
N ALA A 105 -2.53 -8.26 17.01
CA ALA A 105 -3.39 -7.75 18.07
C ALA A 105 -4.88 -7.95 17.74
N TYR A 106 -5.27 -7.72 16.50
CA TYR A 106 -6.63 -7.96 16.00
C TYR A 106 -7.02 -9.44 16.15
N HIS A 107 -6.15 -10.37 15.74
CA HIS A 107 -6.39 -11.81 15.89
C HIS A 107 -6.58 -12.23 17.34
N ASN A 108 -5.88 -11.61 18.29
CA ASN A 108 -6.03 -11.91 19.70
C ASN A 108 -7.35 -11.40 20.31
N LEU A 109 -8.02 -10.45 19.64
CA LEU A 109 -9.26 -9.84 20.11
C LEU A 109 -10.51 -10.40 19.42
N THR A 110 -10.34 -11.08 18.28
CA THR A 110 -11.42 -11.67 17.51
C THR A 110 -11.44 -13.19 17.71
N GLU A 111 -12.63 -13.78 17.84
CA GLU A 111 -12.82 -15.24 17.85
C GLU A 111 -12.98 -15.78 16.41
N ASP A 112 -12.87 -14.91 15.41
CA ASP A 112 -13.04 -15.25 14.01
C ASP A 112 -11.89 -16.10 13.47
N LEU A 113 -12.15 -16.83 12.41
CA LEU A 113 -11.14 -17.61 11.70
C LEU A 113 -10.10 -16.66 11.11
N VAL A 114 -8.86 -16.76 11.59
CA VAL A 114 -7.71 -16.00 11.07
C VAL A 114 -7.43 -16.45 9.64
N THR A 115 -7.52 -15.53 8.69
CA THR A 115 -7.24 -15.79 7.27
C THR A 115 -6.07 -14.98 6.74
N ALA A 116 -5.80 -13.81 7.35
CA ALA A 116 -4.67 -12.96 7.00
C ALA A 116 -3.42 -13.38 7.78
N THR A 117 -2.33 -13.63 7.09
CA THR A 117 -1.02 -13.91 7.70
C THR A 117 0.02 -12.93 7.21
N VAL A 118 1.09 -12.76 7.97
CA VAL A 118 2.27 -11.99 7.57
C VAL A 118 3.49 -12.90 7.55
N PRO A 119 4.51 -12.63 6.75
CA PRO A 119 5.73 -13.44 6.76
C PRO A 119 6.38 -13.42 8.15
N GLN A 120 6.95 -14.54 8.55
CA GLN A 120 7.78 -14.57 9.76
C GLN A 120 8.89 -13.53 9.64
N THR A 121 8.99 -12.62 10.61
CA THR A 121 9.82 -11.42 10.51
C THR A 121 10.86 -11.35 11.63
N LEU A 122 12.09 -10.98 11.27
CA LEU A 122 13.11 -10.45 12.17
C LEU A 122 13.27 -8.95 11.88
N THR A 123 13.10 -8.13 12.90
CA THR A 123 13.32 -6.68 12.79
C THR A 123 14.69 -6.31 13.35
N LEU A 124 15.52 -5.66 12.54
CA LEU A 124 16.83 -5.16 12.92
C LEU A 124 16.83 -3.63 12.92
N SER A 125 17.27 -3.01 14.02
CA SER A 125 17.36 -1.55 14.08
C SER A 125 18.72 -1.04 13.60
N ARG A 126 18.73 0.13 12.94
CA ARG A 126 19.96 0.84 12.55
C ARG A 126 20.91 1.01 13.73
N ARG A 127 20.37 1.47 14.87
CA ARG A 127 21.16 1.66 16.09
C ARG A 127 21.82 0.37 16.59
N ALA A 128 21.10 -0.75 16.56
CA ALA A 128 21.67 -2.03 16.95
C ALA A 128 22.77 -2.47 15.98
N PHE A 129 22.56 -2.27 14.70
CA PHE A 129 23.53 -2.54 13.66
C PHE A 129 24.80 -1.69 13.80
N GLU A 130 24.69 -0.40 14.10
CA GLU A 130 25.81 0.51 14.36
C GLU A 130 26.59 0.14 15.62
N LEU A 131 25.91 -0.32 16.68
CA LEU A 131 26.55 -0.66 17.96
C LEU A 131 27.22 -2.03 17.98
N TRP A 132 26.60 -3.04 17.36
CA TRP A 132 27.02 -4.43 17.46
C TRP A 132 27.63 -4.99 16.17
N GLY A 133 27.51 -4.26 15.07
CA GLY A 133 28.10 -4.58 13.78
C GLY A 133 27.38 -5.66 12.99
N MET A 134 27.90 -5.91 11.80
CA MET A 134 27.35 -6.84 10.82
C MET A 134 27.33 -8.30 11.32
N GLU A 135 28.39 -8.75 12.01
CA GLU A 135 28.47 -10.14 12.50
C GLU A 135 27.34 -10.47 13.47
N ALA A 136 26.98 -9.52 14.36
CA ALA A 136 25.88 -9.71 15.27
C ALA A 136 24.52 -9.76 14.53
N ALA A 137 24.34 -8.93 13.49
CA ALA A 137 23.13 -8.95 12.66
C ALA A 137 23.01 -10.28 11.90
N LEU A 138 24.07 -10.75 11.27
CA LEU A 138 24.10 -12.04 10.56
C LEU A 138 23.83 -13.21 11.52
N SER A 139 24.40 -13.18 12.73
CA SER A 139 24.15 -14.20 13.75
C SER A 139 22.69 -14.25 14.20
N GLN A 140 22.02 -13.08 14.32
CA GLN A 140 20.59 -13.02 14.62
C GLN A 140 19.74 -13.61 13.48
N VAL A 141 20.09 -13.28 12.21
CA VAL A 141 19.40 -13.83 11.05
C VAL A 141 19.57 -15.34 10.97
N GLU A 142 20.79 -15.86 11.14
CA GLU A 142 21.06 -17.30 11.14
C GLU A 142 20.33 -18.01 12.28
N SER A 143 20.29 -17.41 13.47
CA SER A 143 19.54 -17.95 14.61
C SER A 143 18.03 -18.02 14.36
N ARG A 144 17.48 -17.03 13.63
CA ARG A 144 16.03 -16.92 13.37
C ARG A 144 15.60 -17.73 12.17
N PHE A 145 16.45 -17.83 11.15
CA PHE A 145 16.19 -18.46 9.84
C PHE A 145 17.38 -19.34 9.43
N PRO A 146 17.68 -20.43 10.17
CA PRO A 146 18.87 -21.24 9.94
C PRO A 146 18.86 -21.86 8.54
N GLY A 147 19.84 -21.48 7.71
CA GLY A 147 20.01 -21.98 6.35
C GLY A 147 18.85 -21.62 5.39
N SER A 148 17.99 -20.67 5.74
CA SER A 148 16.74 -20.38 5.02
C SER A 148 16.93 -19.29 3.96
N PHE A 149 17.76 -19.55 2.93
CA PHE A 149 17.77 -18.71 1.74
C PHE A 149 16.85 -19.29 0.64
N PRO A 150 16.27 -18.45 -0.24
CA PRO A 150 16.41 -17.00 -0.28
C PRO A 150 15.63 -16.27 0.82
N LEU A 151 16.13 -15.08 1.20
CA LEU A 151 15.48 -14.15 2.13
C LEU A 151 15.06 -12.87 1.43
N CYS A 152 14.03 -12.22 1.95
CA CYS A 152 13.64 -10.85 1.62
C CYS A 152 14.18 -9.91 2.69
N VAL A 153 14.95 -8.90 2.29
CA VAL A 153 15.38 -7.80 3.16
C VAL A 153 14.73 -6.53 2.65
N LYS A 154 14.09 -5.77 3.55
CA LYS A 154 13.40 -4.53 3.18
C LYS A 154 13.39 -3.53 4.33
N PRO A 155 13.29 -2.20 4.03
CA PRO A 155 13.00 -1.20 5.05
C PRO A 155 11.65 -1.49 5.72
N ALA A 156 11.53 -1.22 7.02
CA ALA A 156 10.26 -1.34 7.73
C ALA A 156 9.22 -0.34 7.20
N SER A 157 9.66 0.88 6.86
CA SER A 157 8.84 1.92 6.23
C SER A 157 9.39 2.24 4.85
N GLY A 158 8.52 2.44 3.87
CA GLY A 158 8.92 2.72 2.50
C GLY A 158 7.88 2.25 1.50
N SER A 159 7.97 2.76 0.28
CA SER A 159 7.05 2.52 -0.82
C SER A 159 7.80 2.12 -2.09
N SER A 160 7.06 1.66 -3.11
CA SER A 160 7.56 1.35 -4.46
C SER A 160 8.74 0.36 -4.51
N ALA A 161 8.82 -0.57 -3.55
CA ALA A 161 9.87 -1.57 -3.41
C ALA A 161 11.32 -1.01 -3.29
N HIS A 162 11.48 0.29 -2.97
CA HIS A 162 12.80 0.86 -2.70
C HIS A 162 13.45 0.18 -1.49
N GLY A 163 14.72 -0.22 -1.64
CA GLY A 163 15.49 -0.91 -0.61
C GLY A 163 15.04 -2.36 -0.34
N VAL A 164 14.15 -2.92 -1.16
CA VAL A 164 13.76 -4.33 -1.09
C VAL A 164 14.74 -5.18 -1.89
N SER A 165 15.27 -6.23 -1.27
CA SER A 165 16.24 -7.14 -1.89
C SER A 165 15.83 -8.60 -1.67
N ARG A 166 15.94 -9.40 -2.73
CA ARG A 166 15.98 -10.86 -2.64
C ARG A 166 17.44 -11.29 -2.44
N VAL A 167 17.68 -12.07 -1.43
CA VAL A 167 19.02 -12.39 -0.92
C VAL A 167 19.22 -13.90 -0.96
N GLU A 168 20.26 -14.35 -1.66
CA GLU A 168 20.53 -15.79 -1.88
C GLU A 168 21.61 -16.34 -0.91
N ASP A 169 22.39 -15.47 -0.26
CA ASP A 169 23.47 -15.86 0.62
C ASP A 169 23.81 -14.79 1.67
N ALA A 170 24.74 -15.09 2.54
CA ALA A 170 25.15 -14.20 3.64
C ALA A 170 25.90 -12.94 3.16
N GLU A 171 26.58 -12.97 2.01
CA GLU A 171 27.30 -11.81 1.46
C GLU A 171 26.29 -10.79 0.93
N GLN A 172 25.31 -11.22 0.16
CA GLN A 172 24.21 -10.39 -0.31
C GLN A 172 23.37 -9.85 0.85
N LEU A 173 23.18 -10.65 1.92
CA LEU A 173 22.46 -10.22 3.13
C LEU A 173 23.10 -8.99 3.78
N ALA A 174 24.44 -8.96 3.85
CA ALA A 174 25.16 -7.83 4.42
C ALA A 174 24.95 -6.54 3.62
N GLU A 175 24.94 -6.63 2.29
CA GLU A 175 24.70 -5.47 1.41
C GLU A 175 23.24 -5.01 1.49
N ALA A 176 22.30 -5.95 1.43
CA ALA A 176 20.87 -5.68 1.53
C ALA A 176 20.49 -4.99 2.87
N LEU A 177 21.11 -5.39 3.98
CA LEU A 177 20.89 -4.74 5.28
C LEU A 177 21.42 -3.30 5.30
N ARG A 178 22.60 -3.02 4.69
CA ARG A 178 23.10 -1.65 4.59
C ARG A 178 22.18 -0.76 3.77
N GLU A 179 21.69 -1.27 2.63
CA GLU A 179 20.79 -0.53 1.77
C GLU A 179 19.43 -0.28 2.47
N ALA A 180 18.83 -1.30 3.08
CA ALA A 180 17.54 -1.16 3.77
C ALA A 180 17.61 -0.22 4.99
N LEU A 181 18.78 -0.14 5.66
CA LEU A 181 19.00 0.74 6.81
C LEU A 181 19.54 2.13 6.44
N LYS A 182 19.77 2.43 5.16
CA LYS A 182 20.32 3.72 4.72
C LYS A 182 19.39 4.89 5.06
N ASP A 183 18.11 4.74 4.72
CA ASP A 183 17.10 5.79 4.87
C ASP A 183 15.97 5.40 5.85
N CYS A 184 16.07 4.23 6.50
CA CYS A 184 15.08 3.74 7.44
C CYS A 184 15.75 3.29 8.75
N GLU A 185 15.08 3.55 9.89
CA GLU A 185 15.57 3.17 11.22
C GLU A 185 15.51 1.66 11.49
N ARG A 186 14.72 0.94 10.73
CA ARG A 186 14.51 -0.51 10.89
C ARG A 186 14.50 -1.22 9.55
N ALA A 187 15.15 -2.38 9.48
CA ALA A 187 15.07 -3.32 8.38
C ALA A 187 14.32 -4.58 8.82
N LEU A 188 13.56 -5.16 7.93
CA LEU A 188 12.88 -6.43 8.08
C LEU A 188 13.63 -7.49 7.29
N VAL A 189 13.87 -8.64 7.92
CA VAL A 189 14.37 -9.85 7.26
C VAL A 189 13.28 -10.92 7.37
N GLN A 190 12.91 -11.49 6.24
CA GLN A 190 11.79 -12.44 6.11
C GLN A 190 12.21 -13.58 5.17
N PRO A 191 11.68 -14.81 5.29
CA PRO A 191 11.76 -15.78 4.20
C PRO A 191 11.19 -15.19 2.91
N TRP A 192 11.83 -15.51 1.79
CA TRP A 192 11.26 -15.14 0.49
C TRP A 192 9.98 -15.95 0.23
N VAL A 193 8.90 -15.29 -0.09
CA VAL A 193 7.60 -15.92 -0.37
C VAL A 193 7.43 -16.05 -1.88
N GLU A 194 7.28 -17.28 -2.37
CA GLU A 194 6.91 -17.56 -3.75
C GLU A 194 5.38 -17.66 -3.87
N GLY A 195 4.83 -17.27 -5.01
CA GLY A 195 3.40 -17.38 -5.26
C GLY A 195 2.86 -16.34 -6.23
N VAL A 196 1.54 -16.18 -6.23
CA VAL A 196 0.83 -15.22 -7.08
C VAL A 196 0.79 -13.88 -6.38
N GLN A 197 1.44 -12.88 -6.96
CA GLN A 197 1.43 -11.52 -6.41
C GLN A 197 0.15 -10.80 -6.77
N LEU A 198 -0.52 -10.26 -5.75
CA LEU A 198 -1.81 -9.61 -5.86
C LEU A 198 -1.78 -8.25 -5.18
N SER A 199 -2.49 -7.28 -5.80
CA SER A 199 -2.92 -6.04 -5.14
C SER A 199 -4.44 -6.03 -5.11
N VAL A 200 -5.02 -5.88 -3.94
CA VAL A 200 -6.48 -5.93 -3.78
C VAL A 200 -6.98 -4.62 -3.20
N PRO A 201 -7.60 -3.78 -4.03
CA PRO A 201 -8.22 -2.55 -3.56
C PRO A 201 -9.46 -2.83 -2.71
N VAL A 202 -9.67 -1.96 -1.73
CA VAL A 202 -10.83 -1.96 -0.83
C VAL A 202 -11.47 -0.57 -0.84
N ILE A 203 -12.79 -0.53 -0.83
CA ILE A 203 -13.59 0.70 -0.73
C ILE A 203 -14.53 0.59 0.47
N GLY A 204 -14.79 1.71 1.12
CA GLY A 204 -15.73 1.82 2.24
C GLY A 204 -15.04 1.79 3.60
N THR A 205 -15.83 1.74 4.68
CA THR A 205 -15.36 1.90 6.06
C THR A 205 -15.96 0.82 6.96
N GLY A 206 -15.11 0.24 7.82
CA GLY A 206 -15.54 -0.75 8.81
C GLY A 206 -16.18 -1.99 8.19
N TRP A 207 -17.40 -2.34 8.65
CA TRP A 207 -18.12 -3.50 8.15
C TRP A 207 -18.77 -3.28 6.77
N ASN A 208 -18.90 -2.02 6.33
CA ASN A 208 -19.37 -1.67 4.99
C ASN A 208 -18.25 -1.70 3.95
N ALA A 209 -17.00 -1.93 4.37
CA ALA A 209 -15.89 -2.08 3.44
C ALA A 209 -16.04 -3.36 2.63
N PHE A 210 -15.73 -3.28 1.34
CA PHE A 210 -15.72 -4.41 0.41
C PHE A 210 -14.48 -4.38 -0.48
N ALA A 211 -13.99 -5.56 -0.83
CA ALA A 211 -12.85 -5.70 -1.72
C ALA A 211 -13.30 -5.62 -3.18
N LEU A 212 -12.52 -4.93 -3.99
CA LEU A 212 -12.64 -4.97 -5.45
C LEU A 212 -11.97 -6.24 -6.01
N PRO A 213 -12.19 -6.56 -7.29
CA PRO A 213 -11.55 -7.70 -7.92
C PRO A 213 -10.03 -7.69 -7.72
N PRO A 214 -9.41 -8.78 -7.25
CA PRO A 214 -7.96 -8.87 -7.07
C PRO A 214 -7.22 -8.64 -8.38
N VAL A 215 -6.19 -7.82 -8.35
CA VAL A 215 -5.31 -7.53 -9.47
C VAL A 215 -4.07 -8.41 -9.35
N GLU A 216 -3.89 -9.32 -10.32
CA GLU A 216 -2.67 -10.10 -10.43
C GLU A 216 -1.58 -9.28 -11.11
N ILE A 217 -0.40 -9.24 -10.49
CA ILE A 217 0.77 -8.51 -10.98
C ILE A 217 1.80 -9.53 -11.43
N VAL A 218 2.10 -9.56 -12.73
CA VAL A 218 3.08 -10.47 -13.33
C VAL A 218 4.25 -9.66 -13.85
N ALA A 219 5.41 -9.79 -13.19
CA ALA A 219 6.64 -9.23 -13.74
C ALA A 219 7.08 -10.06 -14.95
N LYS A 220 7.44 -9.40 -16.06
CA LYS A 220 7.90 -10.10 -17.28
C LYS A 220 9.27 -10.74 -17.09
N GLU A 221 10.09 -10.15 -16.25
CA GLU A 221 11.41 -10.66 -15.88
C GLU A 221 11.59 -10.57 -14.37
N GLY A 222 12.26 -11.55 -13.78
CA GLY A 222 12.57 -11.58 -12.35
C GLY A 222 11.35 -11.55 -11.44
N TRP A 223 11.27 -10.52 -10.60
CA TRP A 223 10.18 -10.26 -9.66
C TRP A 223 9.76 -8.78 -9.70
N TYR A 224 8.66 -8.44 -9.07
CA TYR A 224 8.10 -7.07 -9.07
C TYR A 224 8.90 -6.14 -8.15
N ASP A 225 10.11 -5.80 -8.56
CA ASP A 225 11.05 -4.91 -7.87
C ASP A 225 10.80 -3.43 -8.17
N ALA A 226 11.67 -2.56 -7.66
CA ALA A 226 11.57 -1.12 -7.86
C ALA A 226 11.71 -0.72 -9.35
N ALA A 227 12.53 -1.43 -10.13
CA ALA A 227 12.71 -1.17 -11.55
C ALA A 227 11.46 -1.58 -12.34
N ALA A 228 10.90 -2.76 -12.06
CA ALA A 228 9.66 -3.24 -12.66
C ALA A 228 8.46 -2.33 -12.33
N ARG A 229 8.43 -1.74 -11.12
CA ARG A 229 7.40 -0.77 -10.73
C ARG A 229 7.49 0.56 -11.49
N GLN A 230 8.67 0.94 -11.95
CA GLN A 230 8.89 2.20 -12.68
C GLN A 230 8.68 2.08 -14.19
N ALA A 231 8.90 0.91 -14.77
CA ALA A 231 8.77 0.65 -16.19
C ALA A 231 7.35 0.14 -16.52
N SER A 232 6.57 0.93 -17.25
CA SER A 232 5.17 0.59 -17.58
C SER A 232 5.01 -0.68 -18.41
N ASP A 233 6.06 -1.10 -19.12
CA ASP A 233 6.09 -2.29 -19.96
C ASP A 233 6.71 -3.52 -19.26
N ALA A 234 7.21 -3.37 -18.02
CA ALA A 234 7.85 -4.47 -17.29
C ALA A 234 6.87 -5.41 -16.58
N VAL A 235 5.59 -5.05 -16.48
CA VAL A 235 4.57 -5.83 -15.81
C VAL A 235 3.33 -6.01 -16.67
N GLU A 236 2.62 -7.11 -16.41
CA GLU A 236 1.26 -7.34 -16.90
C GLU A 236 0.30 -7.37 -15.71
N LEU A 237 -0.84 -6.67 -15.85
CA LEU A 237 -1.92 -6.70 -14.87
C LEU A 237 -3.07 -7.55 -15.42
N HIS A 238 -3.53 -8.51 -14.62
CA HIS A 238 -4.74 -9.27 -14.94
C HIS A 238 -5.82 -8.97 -13.91
N VAL A 239 -6.96 -8.47 -14.38
CA VAL A 239 -8.09 -8.05 -13.54
C VAL A 239 -9.39 -8.63 -14.06
N PRO A 240 -10.08 -9.49 -13.30
CA PRO A 240 -9.64 -10.09 -12.03
C PRO A 240 -8.46 -11.06 -12.22
N VAL A 241 -7.84 -11.44 -11.10
CA VAL A 241 -6.81 -12.49 -11.09
C VAL A 241 -7.25 -13.73 -11.91
N ARG A 242 -6.35 -14.29 -12.69
CA ARG A 242 -6.62 -15.45 -13.53
C ARG A 242 -6.90 -16.70 -12.70
N ASN A 243 -7.94 -17.47 -13.05
CA ASN A 243 -8.25 -18.73 -12.38
C ASN A 243 -7.05 -19.68 -12.40
N ALA A 244 -6.39 -19.81 -13.55
CA ALA A 244 -5.25 -20.71 -13.73
C ALA A 244 -4.04 -20.36 -12.85
N SER A 245 -3.91 -19.11 -12.39
CA SER A 245 -2.86 -18.70 -11.45
C SER A 245 -3.17 -19.16 -10.03
N LEU A 246 -4.44 -19.27 -9.67
CA LEU A 246 -4.88 -19.70 -8.34
C LEU A 246 -5.05 -21.23 -8.25
N SER A 247 -5.74 -21.82 -9.21
CA SER A 247 -5.98 -23.26 -9.28
C SER A 247 -6.36 -23.70 -10.70
N PRO A 248 -6.04 -24.93 -11.11
CA PRO A 248 -6.58 -25.51 -12.34
C PRO A 248 -8.10 -25.73 -12.28
N SER A 249 -8.68 -25.87 -11.10
CA SER A 249 -10.12 -26.03 -10.86
C SER A 249 -10.78 -24.68 -10.68
N GLU A 250 -11.83 -24.40 -11.45
CA GLU A 250 -12.58 -23.14 -11.33
C GLU A 250 -13.28 -22.99 -9.96
N ALA A 251 -13.80 -24.09 -9.42
CA ALA A 251 -14.45 -24.09 -8.11
C ALA A 251 -13.45 -23.76 -6.99
N ASP A 252 -12.23 -24.34 -7.06
CA ASP A 252 -11.18 -24.06 -6.09
C ASP A 252 -10.66 -22.63 -6.25
N ALA A 253 -10.48 -22.14 -7.48
CA ALA A 253 -10.08 -20.74 -7.73
C ALA A 253 -11.10 -19.74 -7.17
N GLN A 254 -12.40 -20.06 -7.21
CA GLN A 254 -13.45 -19.25 -6.60
C GLN A 254 -13.35 -19.26 -5.06
N ALA A 255 -13.12 -20.44 -4.47
CA ALA A 255 -12.94 -20.56 -3.02
C ALA A 255 -11.71 -19.80 -2.54
N ILE A 256 -10.59 -19.88 -3.27
CA ILE A 256 -9.34 -19.15 -3.01
C ILE A 256 -9.59 -17.63 -3.08
N ARG A 257 -10.31 -17.12 -4.09
CA ARG A 257 -10.66 -15.69 -4.15
C ARG A 257 -11.44 -15.23 -2.95
N ALA A 258 -12.40 -16.02 -2.48
CA ALA A 258 -13.18 -15.70 -1.28
C ALA A 258 -12.31 -15.71 0.00
N GLU A 259 -11.28 -16.55 0.06
CA GLU A 259 -10.30 -16.55 1.15
C GLU A 259 -9.40 -15.32 1.10
N ILE A 260 -8.88 -14.95 -0.08
CA ILE A 260 -8.11 -13.73 -0.30
C ILE A 260 -8.93 -12.50 0.11
N GLU A 261 -10.19 -12.40 -0.31
CA GLU A 261 -11.10 -11.30 0.05
C GLU A 261 -11.27 -11.19 1.57
N ARG A 262 -11.46 -12.31 2.27
CA ARG A 262 -11.56 -12.32 3.75
C ARG A 262 -10.27 -11.81 4.40
N ALA A 263 -9.11 -12.31 3.98
CA ALA A 263 -7.81 -11.89 4.51
C ALA A 263 -7.56 -10.39 4.29
N VAL A 264 -7.95 -9.87 3.13
CA VAL A 264 -7.84 -8.45 2.77
C VAL A 264 -8.74 -7.59 3.65
N LEU A 265 -10.02 -7.96 3.79
CA LEU A 265 -10.96 -7.22 4.62
C LEU A 265 -10.62 -7.29 6.11
N GLU A 266 -10.10 -8.43 6.58
CA GLU A 266 -9.56 -8.60 7.93
C GLU A 266 -8.40 -7.62 8.17
N THR A 267 -7.41 -7.56 7.27
CA THR A 267 -6.29 -6.64 7.35
C THR A 267 -6.73 -5.18 7.34
N TYR A 268 -7.62 -4.82 6.42
CA TYR A 268 -8.16 -3.47 6.28
C TYR A 268 -8.84 -2.99 7.57
N ARG A 269 -9.65 -3.86 8.20
CA ARG A 269 -10.35 -3.57 9.46
C ARG A 269 -9.40 -3.55 10.65
N ALA A 270 -8.43 -4.47 10.71
CA ALA A 270 -7.42 -4.51 11.77
C ALA A 270 -6.61 -3.21 11.87
N LEU A 271 -6.32 -2.59 10.72
CA LEU A 271 -5.65 -1.30 10.64
C LEU A 271 -6.57 -0.11 10.90
N GLY A 272 -7.89 -0.28 10.87
CA GLY A 272 -8.86 0.80 10.96
C GLY A 272 -8.88 1.69 9.71
N MET A 273 -8.56 1.14 8.55
CA MET A 273 -8.60 1.88 7.28
C MET A 273 -10.02 2.28 6.92
N ARG A 274 -10.16 3.38 6.20
CA ARG A 274 -11.45 3.91 5.75
C ARG A 274 -11.38 4.47 4.34
N ASP A 275 -12.54 4.68 3.74
CA ASP A 275 -12.80 5.23 2.42
C ASP A 275 -12.21 4.37 1.31
N CYS A 276 -10.90 4.26 1.23
CA CYS A 276 -10.19 3.46 0.24
C CYS A 276 -8.80 3.03 0.72
N GLY A 277 -8.27 1.98 0.09
CA GLY A 277 -6.91 1.50 0.29
C GLY A 277 -6.62 0.28 -0.58
N CYS A 278 -5.38 -0.19 -0.55
CA CYS A 278 -4.97 -1.44 -1.19
C CYS A 278 -4.25 -2.32 -0.18
N ILE A 279 -4.46 -3.63 -0.28
CA ILE A 279 -3.68 -4.64 0.43
C ILE A 279 -2.88 -5.42 -0.60
N ASP A 280 -1.56 -5.37 -0.48
CA ASP A 280 -0.64 -6.12 -1.33
C ASP A 280 -0.26 -7.42 -0.63
N LEU A 281 -0.40 -8.52 -1.34
CA LEU A 281 -0.20 -9.86 -0.79
C LEU A 281 0.37 -10.84 -1.83
N ILE A 282 0.85 -11.99 -1.35
CA ILE A 282 1.14 -13.16 -2.17
C ILE A 282 0.21 -14.30 -1.76
N TRP A 283 -0.43 -14.93 -2.72
CA TRP A 283 -1.05 -16.23 -2.54
C TRP A 283 0.02 -17.31 -2.76
N ASP A 284 0.45 -17.99 -1.70
CA ASP A 284 1.56 -18.95 -1.72
C ASP A 284 1.14 -20.38 -2.15
N GLY A 285 -0.13 -20.54 -2.51
CA GLY A 285 -0.75 -21.85 -2.85
C GLY A 285 -1.53 -22.46 -1.69
N ALA A 286 -1.43 -21.91 -0.48
CA ALA A 286 -2.11 -22.39 0.71
C ALA A 286 -2.81 -21.28 1.51
N GLN A 287 -2.26 -20.05 1.50
CA GLN A 287 -2.77 -18.92 2.31
C GLN A 287 -2.41 -17.56 1.69
N ALA A 288 -3.11 -16.53 2.12
CA ALA A 288 -2.82 -15.14 1.77
C ALA A 288 -1.75 -14.56 2.70
N ILE A 289 -0.58 -14.26 2.16
CA ILE A 289 0.55 -13.66 2.89
C ILE A 289 0.55 -12.15 2.65
N ILE A 290 0.15 -11.37 3.63
CA ILE A 290 0.07 -9.91 3.56
C ILE A 290 1.48 -9.31 3.57
N LEU A 291 1.80 -8.50 2.57
CA LEU A 291 3.10 -7.85 2.43
C LEU A 291 3.10 -6.41 2.91
N GLU A 292 2.07 -5.65 2.54
CA GLU A 292 1.90 -4.23 2.89
C GLU A 292 0.44 -3.79 2.74
N ALA A 293 0.10 -2.69 3.40
CA ALA A 293 -1.15 -1.97 3.22
C ALA A 293 -0.86 -0.55 2.74
N VAL A 294 -1.61 -0.08 1.75
CA VAL A 294 -1.47 1.25 1.16
C VAL A 294 -2.73 2.03 1.47
N ALA A 295 -2.65 2.94 2.46
CA ALA A 295 -3.80 3.73 2.91
C ALA A 295 -4.08 4.96 2.01
N ASN A 296 -3.14 5.32 1.14
CA ASN A 296 -3.31 6.37 0.12
C ASN A 296 -3.03 5.78 -1.27
N PRO A 297 -3.99 5.07 -1.89
CA PRO A 297 -3.80 4.38 -3.16
C PRO A 297 -3.65 5.34 -4.33
N CYS A 298 -3.01 4.89 -5.41
CA CYS A 298 -2.91 5.64 -6.64
C CYS A 298 -4.21 5.54 -7.47
N PHE A 299 -4.77 6.68 -7.85
CA PHE A 299 -5.97 6.76 -8.68
C PHE A 299 -5.69 6.94 -10.17
N SER A 300 -4.42 6.87 -10.64
CA SER A 300 -4.15 6.92 -12.08
C SER A 300 -4.85 5.79 -12.81
N ALA A 301 -5.25 6.03 -14.06
CA ALA A 301 -6.05 5.09 -14.85
C ALA A 301 -5.39 3.70 -15.01
N GLU A 302 -4.05 3.65 -15.01
CA GLU A 302 -3.27 2.40 -15.14
C GLU A 302 -2.97 1.71 -13.80
N ALA A 303 -3.26 2.36 -12.67
CA ALA A 303 -2.99 1.80 -11.36
C ALA A 303 -3.91 0.61 -11.05
N PRO A 304 -3.45 -0.37 -10.24
CA PRO A 304 -4.26 -1.51 -9.82
C PRO A 304 -5.63 -1.11 -9.26
N PHE A 305 -5.70 -0.02 -8.49
CA PHE A 305 -6.94 0.49 -7.91
C PHE A 305 -7.97 0.85 -8.97
N ALA A 306 -7.60 1.70 -9.95
CA ALA A 306 -8.50 2.13 -11.00
C ALA A 306 -8.89 0.97 -11.95
N GLN A 307 -7.97 0.06 -12.23
CA GLN A 307 -8.24 -1.12 -13.05
C GLN A 307 -9.23 -2.08 -12.37
N ALA A 308 -9.09 -2.31 -11.06
CA ALA A 308 -10.03 -3.13 -10.28
C ALA A 308 -11.42 -2.47 -10.20
N ALA A 309 -11.48 -1.15 -9.96
CA ALA A 309 -12.74 -0.40 -9.95
C ALA A 309 -13.47 -0.52 -11.31
N LYS A 310 -12.75 -0.33 -12.40
CA LYS A 310 -13.28 -0.49 -13.76
C LYS A 310 -13.79 -1.91 -14.00
N ALA A 311 -13.07 -2.94 -13.56
CA ALA A 311 -13.51 -4.34 -13.69
C ALA A 311 -14.77 -4.64 -12.85
N ALA A 312 -14.97 -3.93 -11.75
CA ALA A 312 -16.20 -3.97 -10.94
C ALA A 312 -17.36 -3.12 -11.53
N GLY A 313 -17.16 -2.47 -12.67
CA GLY A 313 -18.17 -1.62 -13.29
C GLY A 313 -18.26 -0.20 -12.70
N LEU A 314 -17.30 0.20 -11.85
CA LEU A 314 -17.23 1.55 -11.30
C LEU A 314 -16.42 2.45 -12.23
N THR A 315 -16.93 3.66 -12.48
CA THR A 315 -16.18 4.70 -13.18
C THR A 315 -15.39 5.53 -12.18
N LEU A 316 -14.24 6.05 -12.59
CA LEU A 316 -13.43 6.89 -11.71
C LEU A 316 -14.17 8.15 -11.22
N PRO A 317 -14.97 8.85 -12.06
CA PRO A 317 -15.82 9.96 -11.61
C PRO A 317 -16.77 9.59 -10.48
N ASN A 318 -17.53 8.50 -10.64
CA ASN A 318 -18.50 8.06 -9.62
C ASN A 318 -17.80 7.66 -8.33
N LEU A 319 -16.69 6.92 -8.45
CA LEU A 319 -15.90 6.51 -7.30
C LEU A 319 -15.35 7.70 -6.51
N LEU A 320 -14.74 8.68 -7.20
CA LEU A 320 -14.19 9.87 -6.53
C LEU A 320 -15.28 10.73 -5.89
N ASN A 321 -16.46 10.82 -6.52
CA ASN A 321 -17.62 11.50 -5.92
C ASN A 321 -18.02 10.82 -4.59
N GLU A 322 -18.17 9.49 -4.57
CA GLU A 322 -18.51 8.75 -3.34
C GLU A 322 -17.45 8.90 -2.25
N LEU A 323 -16.16 8.88 -2.62
CA LEU A 323 -15.06 9.07 -1.68
C LEU A 323 -15.01 10.48 -1.09
N VAL A 324 -15.30 11.51 -1.90
CA VAL A 324 -15.40 12.91 -1.43
C VAL A 324 -16.58 13.07 -0.47
N GLU A 325 -17.75 12.52 -0.80
CA GLU A 325 -18.92 12.53 0.09
C GLU A 325 -18.61 11.83 1.42
N SER A 326 -17.97 10.66 1.39
CA SER A 326 -17.54 9.94 2.59
C SER A 326 -16.57 10.75 3.46
N ALA A 327 -15.65 11.49 2.85
CA ALA A 327 -14.69 12.33 3.58
C ALA A 327 -15.35 13.53 4.27
N LEU A 328 -16.44 14.06 3.71
CA LEU A 328 -17.22 15.16 4.30
C LEU A 328 -18.09 14.72 5.48
N ASP A 329 -18.50 13.46 5.52
CA ASP A 329 -19.34 12.87 6.57
C ASP A 329 -18.55 12.31 7.76
N ALA A 330 -17.20 12.40 7.75
CA ALA A 330 -16.28 11.72 8.66
C ALA A 330 -15.91 12.48 9.95
#